data_a4c6f3ad695396a6c6ddcb3cd3479d43
#
_entry.id   a4c6f3ad695396a6c6ddcb3cd3479d43
#
_cell.length_a   1.000
_cell.length_b   1.000
_cell.length_c   1.000
_cell.angle_alpha   90.00
_cell.angle_beta   90.00
_cell.angle_gamma   90.00
#
_symmetry.space_group_name_H-M   'P 1'
#
loop_
_entity.id
_entity.type
_entity.pdbx_description
1 polymer ?
#
loop_
_entity_poly.entity_id
_entity_poly.type
_entity_poly.pdbx_seq_one_letter_code
_entity_poly.pdbx_strand_id
1 'polypeptide(L)'
;IWDMVNNGNNYDLQKGKSLFNSLMAYHEWFFSARDPNNEGFISIIHPWESGRDNCPDWDLGLHNVNVPDNFGDYIRCDTSHVEISQRPTNKDYDKFMSIVQYGRNCNWDPKKMYDEGPFLAIDPGINFIFLKANKDLLSLAKLFNYKNTVKKIQSWINKLEDGCQK
;
A
#
# COMPACT_ATOMS: atom_id res chain seq x y z
N ILE A 1 19.76 -4.69 1.21
CA ILE A 1 19.94 -5.69 2.29
C ILE A 1 20.73 -6.90 1.77
N TRP A 2 20.34 -7.50 0.64
CA TRP A 2 20.98 -8.69 0.08
C TRP A 2 22.51 -8.54 -0.05
N ASP A 3 22.98 -7.46 -0.67
CA ASP A 3 24.41 -7.17 -0.82
C ASP A 3 25.11 -6.92 0.53
N MET A 4 24.45 -6.24 1.46
CA MET A 4 24.99 -6.00 2.81
C MET A 4 25.21 -7.31 3.58
N VAL A 5 24.36 -8.31 3.38
CA VAL A 5 24.45 -9.60 4.09
C VAL A 5 25.49 -10.50 3.46
N ASN A 6 25.59 -10.55 2.12
CA ASN A 6 26.51 -11.43 1.43
C ASN A 6 27.94 -10.90 1.29
N ASN A 7 28.08 -9.56 1.17
CA ASN A 7 29.35 -8.92 0.85
C ASN A 7 29.80 -7.89 1.91
N GLY A 8 28.98 -7.66 2.94
CA GLY A 8 29.23 -6.64 3.97
C GLY A 8 30.05 -7.16 5.16
N ASN A 9 30.47 -6.24 5.97
CA ASN A 9 31.11 -6.50 7.26
C ASN A 9 30.07 -6.68 8.39
N ASN A 10 30.51 -6.87 9.64
CA ASN A 10 29.61 -7.05 10.79
C ASN A 10 28.64 -5.86 11.02
N TYR A 11 29.05 -4.64 10.71
CA TYR A 11 28.17 -3.47 10.81
C TYR A 11 27.05 -3.52 9.77
N ASP A 12 27.39 -3.88 8.54
CA ASP A 12 26.43 -4.03 7.44
C ASP A 12 25.44 -5.15 7.74
N LEU A 13 25.90 -6.25 8.34
CA LEU A 13 25.04 -7.35 8.77
C LEU A 13 24.02 -6.92 9.84
N GLN A 14 24.47 -6.16 10.84
CA GLN A 14 23.58 -5.63 11.89
C GLN A 14 22.55 -4.66 11.32
N LYS A 15 22.98 -3.76 10.44
CA LYS A 15 22.09 -2.84 9.73
C LYS A 15 21.09 -3.58 8.85
N GLY A 16 21.53 -4.63 8.15
CA GLY A 16 20.67 -5.51 7.35
C GLY A 16 19.59 -6.18 8.18
N LYS A 17 19.91 -6.66 9.38
CA LYS A 17 18.94 -7.23 10.33
C LYS A 17 17.95 -6.20 10.85
N SER A 18 18.42 -4.98 11.16
CA SER A 18 17.54 -3.89 11.59
C SER A 18 16.53 -3.50 10.48
N LEU A 19 17.00 -3.35 9.25
CA LEU A 19 16.13 -3.09 8.09
C LEU A 19 15.14 -4.23 7.85
N PHE A 20 15.56 -5.49 8.01
CA PHE A 20 14.67 -6.64 7.90
C PHE A 20 13.53 -6.56 8.91
N ASN A 21 13.82 -6.23 10.18
CA ASN A 21 12.78 -6.07 11.21
C ASN A 21 11.79 -4.95 10.87
N SER A 22 12.27 -3.84 10.33
CA SER A 22 11.40 -2.74 9.86
C SER A 22 10.51 -3.17 8.70
N LEU A 23 11.05 -3.95 7.74
CA LEU A 23 10.27 -4.53 6.65
C LEU A 23 9.22 -5.51 7.17
N MET A 24 9.57 -6.37 8.12
CA MET A 24 8.62 -7.28 8.75
C MET A 24 7.43 -6.53 9.36
N ALA A 25 7.70 -5.48 10.15
CA ALA A 25 6.66 -4.66 10.75
C ALA A 25 5.79 -3.98 9.69
N TYR A 26 6.38 -3.51 8.59
CA TYR A 26 5.66 -2.88 7.48
C TYR A 26 4.75 -3.89 6.75
N HIS A 27 5.23 -5.10 6.47
CA HIS A 27 4.40 -6.15 5.87
C HIS A 27 3.27 -6.60 6.81
N GLU A 28 3.53 -6.73 8.11
CA GLU A 28 2.48 -7.02 9.11
C GLU A 28 1.39 -5.95 9.12
N TRP A 29 1.80 -4.67 9.03
CA TRP A 29 0.87 -3.56 8.94
C TRP A 29 -0.01 -3.66 7.69
N PHE A 30 0.53 -4.02 6.52
CA PHE A 30 -0.28 -4.20 5.31
C PHE A 30 -1.38 -5.24 5.52
N PHE A 31 -1.06 -6.40 6.07
CA PHE A 31 -2.08 -7.43 6.35
C PHE A 31 -3.12 -6.94 7.35
N SER A 32 -2.72 -6.25 8.40
CA SER A 32 -3.66 -5.78 9.44
C SER A 32 -4.51 -4.60 8.99
N ALA A 33 -3.96 -3.69 8.18
CA ALA A 33 -4.60 -2.44 7.81
C ALA A 33 -5.29 -2.50 6.43
N ARG A 34 -4.88 -3.41 5.54
CA ARG A 34 -5.33 -3.49 4.15
C ARG A 34 -5.95 -4.83 3.76
N ASP A 35 -5.89 -5.84 4.67
CA ASP A 35 -6.59 -7.12 4.57
C ASP A 35 -7.10 -7.56 5.96
N PRO A 36 -7.84 -6.69 6.69
CA PRO A 36 -8.29 -7.00 8.05
C PRO A 36 -9.25 -8.20 8.10
N ASN A 37 -9.96 -8.49 7.02
CA ASN A 37 -10.87 -9.61 6.90
C ASN A 37 -10.18 -10.92 6.51
N ASN A 38 -8.86 -10.89 6.29
CA ASN A 38 -8.06 -12.06 5.96
C ASN A 38 -8.47 -12.76 4.65
N GLU A 39 -8.78 -11.97 3.61
CA GLU A 39 -9.29 -12.44 2.32
C GLU A 39 -8.20 -12.91 1.36
N GLY A 40 -6.95 -12.52 1.60
CA GLY A 40 -5.79 -12.94 0.83
C GLY A 40 -5.37 -11.95 -0.26
N PHE A 41 -5.86 -10.73 -0.21
CA PHE A 41 -5.40 -9.61 -1.03
C PHE A 41 -5.43 -8.32 -0.21
N ILE A 42 -4.52 -7.42 -0.51
CA ILE A 42 -4.50 -6.11 0.12
C ILE A 42 -5.27 -5.10 -0.73
N SER A 43 -6.02 -4.23 -0.05
CA SER A 43 -6.77 -3.14 -0.67
C SER A 43 -5.98 -1.85 -0.62
N ILE A 44 -6.28 -0.92 -1.54
CA ILE A 44 -5.86 0.47 -1.48
C ILE A 44 -7.05 1.32 -1.03
N ILE A 45 -6.78 2.35 -0.24
CA ILE A 45 -7.79 3.29 0.30
C ILE A 45 -7.73 4.65 -0.37
N HIS A 46 -6.81 4.83 -1.29
CA HIS A 46 -6.63 6.03 -2.09
C HIS A 46 -5.97 5.68 -3.42
N PRO A 47 -6.36 6.27 -4.56
CA PRO A 47 -5.71 6.04 -5.86
C PRO A 47 -4.20 6.30 -5.87
N TRP A 48 -3.71 7.24 -5.06
CA TRP A 48 -2.28 7.53 -4.93
C TRP A 48 -1.44 6.35 -4.40
N GLU A 49 -2.05 5.42 -3.65
CA GLU A 49 -1.33 4.24 -3.16
C GLU A 49 -0.92 3.28 -4.30
N SER A 50 -1.61 3.35 -5.44
CA SER A 50 -1.29 2.53 -6.61
C SER A 50 -0.08 3.02 -7.41
N GLY A 51 0.34 4.28 -7.24
CA GLY A 51 1.30 4.94 -8.13
C GLY A 51 0.78 5.22 -9.54
N ARG A 52 -0.52 4.98 -9.79
CA ARG A 52 -1.22 5.16 -11.07
C ARG A 52 -2.47 6.02 -10.88
N ASP A 53 -2.31 7.17 -10.21
CA ASP A 53 -3.39 8.05 -9.78
C ASP A 53 -4.32 8.54 -10.92
N ASN A 54 -3.81 8.63 -12.14
CA ASN A 54 -4.58 9.04 -13.32
C ASN A 54 -5.08 7.85 -14.18
N CYS A 55 -5.24 6.68 -13.58
CA CYS A 55 -5.74 5.50 -14.27
C CYS A 55 -7.27 5.45 -14.25
N PRO A 56 -7.94 5.17 -15.38
CA PRO A 56 -9.41 5.07 -15.44
C PRO A 56 -9.98 3.91 -14.61
N ASP A 57 -9.13 2.96 -14.16
CA ASP A 57 -9.55 1.86 -13.27
C ASP A 57 -10.20 2.37 -11.98
N TRP A 58 -9.87 3.60 -11.56
CA TRP A 58 -10.41 4.22 -10.34
C TRP A 58 -11.74 4.94 -10.53
N ASP A 59 -12.18 5.18 -11.76
CA ASP A 59 -13.36 6.00 -12.06
C ASP A 59 -14.61 5.47 -11.38
N LEU A 60 -14.81 4.16 -11.39
CA LEU A 60 -15.98 3.52 -10.76
C LEU A 60 -15.96 3.72 -9.22
N GLY A 61 -14.81 3.51 -8.58
CA GLY A 61 -14.66 3.74 -7.13
C GLY A 61 -14.80 5.22 -6.77
N LEU A 62 -14.21 6.09 -7.57
CA LEU A 62 -14.28 7.54 -7.38
C LEU A 62 -15.67 8.12 -7.66
N HIS A 63 -16.50 7.43 -8.45
CA HIS A 63 -17.87 7.90 -8.72
C HIS A 63 -18.67 8.10 -7.42
N ASN A 64 -18.46 7.25 -6.44
CA ASN A 64 -19.16 7.26 -5.16
C ASN A 64 -18.54 8.20 -4.11
N VAL A 65 -17.37 8.79 -4.40
CA VAL A 65 -16.74 9.75 -3.48
C VAL A 65 -17.50 11.08 -3.52
N ASN A 66 -18.10 11.42 -2.40
CA ASN A 66 -18.81 12.71 -2.26
C ASN A 66 -17.82 13.84 -1.96
N VAL A 67 -17.94 14.93 -2.70
CA VAL A 67 -17.20 16.17 -2.46
C VAL A 67 -18.18 17.14 -1.78
N PRO A 68 -17.91 17.60 -0.54
CA PRO A 68 -18.78 18.57 0.14
C PRO A 68 -18.84 19.90 -0.63
N ASP A 69 -20.01 20.55 -0.66
CA ASP A 69 -20.20 21.83 -1.36
C ASP A 69 -19.28 22.96 -0.81
N ASN A 70 -18.90 22.86 0.46
CA ASN A 70 -18.00 23.79 1.13
C ASN A 70 -16.57 23.25 1.25
N PHE A 71 -16.17 22.36 0.33
CA PHE A 71 -14.80 21.86 0.27
C PHE A 71 -13.85 23.03 0.04
N GLY A 72 -12.98 23.31 0.99
CA GLY A 72 -12.13 24.50 0.98
C GLY A 72 -11.13 24.54 -0.19
N ASP A 73 -10.60 25.72 -0.47
CA ASP A 73 -9.58 25.92 -1.49
C ASP A 73 -8.27 25.19 -1.14
N TYR A 74 -7.62 24.63 -2.14
CA TYR A 74 -6.30 24.03 -2.04
C TYR A 74 -5.47 24.32 -3.29
N ILE A 75 -4.15 24.23 -3.16
CA ILE A 75 -3.22 24.44 -4.28
C ILE A 75 -2.80 23.09 -4.85
N ARG A 76 -3.01 22.92 -6.15
CA ARG A 76 -2.50 21.76 -6.89
C ARG A 76 -1.04 21.99 -7.27
N CYS A 77 -0.17 21.09 -6.81
CA CYS A 77 1.25 21.10 -7.16
C CYS A 77 1.58 20.14 -8.33
N ASP A 78 0.67 19.22 -8.65
CA ASP A 78 0.87 18.16 -9.66
C ASP A 78 0.87 18.69 -11.10
N THR A 79 0.42 19.93 -11.33
CA THR A 79 0.38 20.59 -12.64
C THR A 79 1.57 21.54 -12.89
N SER A 80 2.50 21.66 -11.93
CA SER A 80 3.61 22.60 -12.02
C SER A 80 4.69 22.21 -13.03
N HIS A 81 4.80 20.92 -13.37
CA HIS A 81 5.85 20.36 -14.24
C HIS A 81 5.32 19.48 -15.37
N VAL A 82 4.02 19.34 -15.49
CA VAL A 82 3.36 18.47 -16.48
C VAL A 82 2.16 19.20 -17.06
N GLU A 83 1.89 18.97 -18.35
CA GLU A 83 0.72 19.49 -19.03
C GLU A 83 -0.57 19.10 -18.29
N ILE A 84 -1.44 20.06 -18.05
CA ILE A 84 -2.67 19.87 -17.26
C ILE A 84 -3.58 18.79 -17.86
N SER A 85 -3.55 18.63 -19.19
CA SER A 85 -4.30 17.59 -19.90
C SER A 85 -3.86 16.15 -19.59
N GLN A 86 -2.66 15.98 -19.03
CA GLN A 86 -2.11 14.69 -18.63
C GLN A 86 -2.35 14.37 -17.17
N ARG A 87 -3.07 15.24 -16.46
CA ARG A 87 -3.36 15.08 -15.04
C ARG A 87 -4.86 14.91 -14.81
N PRO A 88 -5.28 14.34 -13.65
CA PRO A 88 -6.69 14.26 -13.29
C PRO A 88 -7.39 15.61 -13.39
N THR A 89 -8.65 15.61 -13.78
CA THR A 89 -9.44 16.84 -13.81
C THR A 89 -9.53 17.47 -12.40
N ASN A 90 -9.91 18.74 -12.30
CA ASN A 90 -10.13 19.36 -10.98
C ASN A 90 -11.19 18.58 -10.18
N LYS A 91 -12.26 18.13 -10.85
CA LYS A 91 -13.33 17.35 -10.23
C LYS A 91 -12.84 16.01 -9.66
N ASP A 92 -11.93 15.33 -10.33
CA ASP A 92 -11.35 14.08 -9.82
C ASP A 92 -10.38 14.36 -8.68
N TYR A 93 -9.62 15.46 -8.80
CA TYR A 93 -8.69 15.88 -7.75
C TYR A 93 -9.43 16.30 -6.47
N ASP A 94 -10.61 16.95 -6.59
CA ASP A 94 -11.49 17.24 -5.44
C ASP A 94 -11.90 15.96 -4.71
N LYS A 95 -12.18 14.87 -5.45
CA LYS A 95 -12.48 13.56 -4.86
C LYS A 95 -11.27 12.99 -4.11
N PHE A 96 -10.06 13.08 -4.70
CA PHE A 96 -8.83 12.67 -4.01
C PHE A 96 -8.66 13.42 -2.69
N MET A 97 -8.84 14.73 -2.73
CA MET A 97 -8.73 15.55 -1.53
C MET A 97 -9.84 15.28 -0.51
N SER A 98 -11.04 14.89 -0.94
CA SER A 98 -12.13 14.45 -0.05
C SER A 98 -11.76 13.17 0.70
N ILE A 99 -11.10 12.21 0.04
CA ILE A 99 -10.58 11.00 0.70
C ILE A 99 -9.52 11.38 1.75
N VAL A 100 -8.60 12.29 1.41
CA VAL A 100 -7.59 12.82 2.36
C VAL A 100 -8.25 13.51 3.56
N GLN A 101 -9.29 14.30 3.32
CA GLN A 101 -10.01 14.98 4.39
C GLN A 101 -10.75 14.00 5.30
N TYR A 102 -11.34 12.95 4.74
CA TYR A 102 -11.92 11.86 5.53
C TYR A 102 -10.86 11.21 6.44
N GLY A 103 -9.69 10.88 5.87
CA GLY A 103 -8.57 10.33 6.61
C GLY A 103 -8.14 11.22 7.79
N ARG A 104 -8.01 12.52 7.57
CA ARG A 104 -7.71 13.49 8.63
C ARG A 104 -8.78 13.49 9.73
N ASN A 105 -10.05 13.46 9.35
CA ASN A 105 -11.17 13.50 10.29
C ASN A 105 -11.24 12.27 11.19
N CYS A 106 -10.81 11.09 10.69
CA CYS A 106 -10.73 9.86 11.46
C CYS A 106 -9.32 9.57 12.03
N ASN A 107 -8.40 10.56 11.99
CA ASN A 107 -7.00 10.40 12.41
C ASN A 107 -6.27 9.24 11.71
N TRP A 108 -6.62 8.97 10.46
CA TRP A 108 -6.06 7.87 9.67
C TRP A 108 -6.20 6.49 10.33
N ASP A 109 -7.23 6.31 11.15
CA ASP A 109 -7.53 5.02 11.77
C ASP A 109 -7.70 3.95 10.68
N PRO A 110 -6.84 2.89 10.63
CA PRO A 110 -6.85 1.93 9.53
C PRO A 110 -8.17 1.20 9.37
N LYS A 111 -8.84 0.89 10.50
CA LYS A 111 -10.12 0.18 10.49
C LYS A 111 -11.22 1.06 9.92
N LYS A 112 -11.30 2.32 10.34
CA LYS A 112 -12.28 3.28 9.80
C LYS A 112 -12.03 3.55 8.32
N MET A 113 -10.77 3.71 7.91
CA MET A 113 -10.42 3.89 6.50
C MET A 113 -10.85 2.70 5.64
N TYR A 114 -10.71 1.48 6.16
CA TYR A 114 -11.09 0.26 5.44
C TYR A 114 -12.61 0.05 5.42
N ASP A 115 -13.28 0.13 6.58
CA ASP A 115 -14.70 -0.23 6.74
C ASP A 115 -15.67 0.86 6.24
N GLU A 116 -15.30 2.13 6.43
CA GLU A 116 -16.19 3.28 6.27
C GLU A 116 -15.62 4.34 5.31
N GLY A 117 -14.38 4.14 4.84
CA GLY A 117 -13.72 5.11 3.95
C GLY A 117 -14.44 5.27 2.61
N PRO A 118 -14.37 6.46 2.01
CA PRO A 118 -15.12 6.76 0.79
C PRO A 118 -14.58 6.05 -0.46
N PHE A 119 -13.40 5.43 -0.39
CA PHE A 119 -12.77 4.70 -1.47
C PHE A 119 -12.06 3.46 -0.94
N LEU A 120 -12.32 2.33 -1.57
CA LEU A 120 -11.64 1.06 -1.34
C LEU A 120 -11.58 0.29 -2.66
N ALA A 121 -10.40 -0.18 -3.04
CA ALA A 121 -10.23 -0.96 -4.26
C ALA A 121 -9.14 -2.03 -4.09
N ILE A 122 -9.24 -3.12 -4.84
CA ILE A 122 -8.20 -4.12 -4.96
C ILE A 122 -7.46 -3.85 -6.27
N ASP A 123 -6.17 -3.48 -6.16
CA ASP A 123 -5.29 -3.30 -7.32
C ASP A 123 -4.47 -4.57 -7.55
N PRO A 124 -4.67 -5.28 -8.67
CA PRO A 124 -3.87 -6.47 -9.00
C PRO A 124 -2.37 -6.15 -9.06
N GLY A 125 -1.98 -4.98 -9.59
CA GLY A 125 -0.59 -4.55 -9.69
C GLY A 125 0.08 -4.48 -8.32
N ILE A 126 -0.55 -3.80 -7.37
CA ILE A 126 -0.06 -3.69 -5.98
C ILE A 126 0.00 -5.07 -5.32
N ASN A 127 -1.01 -5.92 -5.52
CA ASN A 127 -1.03 -7.27 -4.95
C ASN A 127 0.10 -8.15 -5.48
N PHE A 128 0.39 -8.12 -6.79
CA PHE A 128 1.53 -8.85 -7.35
C PHE A 128 2.89 -8.30 -6.88
N ILE A 129 3.02 -6.97 -6.74
CA ILE A 129 4.22 -6.34 -6.17
C ILE A 129 4.39 -6.80 -4.72
N PHE A 130 3.32 -6.79 -3.92
CA PHE A 130 3.36 -7.20 -2.52
C PHE A 130 3.65 -8.70 -2.35
N LEU A 131 3.09 -9.56 -3.21
CA LEU A 131 3.41 -10.98 -3.26
C LEU A 131 4.92 -11.19 -3.57
N LYS A 132 5.46 -10.49 -4.56
CA LYS A 132 6.90 -10.54 -4.88
C LYS A 132 7.75 -10.07 -3.71
N ALA A 133 7.38 -8.97 -3.06
CA ALA A 133 8.08 -8.42 -1.90
C ALA A 133 8.09 -9.43 -0.72
N ASN A 134 6.99 -10.16 -0.49
CA ASN A 134 6.94 -11.22 0.53
C ASN A 134 7.88 -12.40 0.16
N LYS A 135 7.98 -12.78 -1.11
CA LYS A 135 8.94 -13.82 -1.57
C LYS A 135 10.39 -13.38 -1.34
N ASP A 136 10.71 -12.12 -1.56
CA ASP A 136 12.04 -11.56 -1.29
C ASP A 136 12.32 -11.50 0.21
N LEU A 137 11.33 -11.09 1.01
CA LEU A 137 11.44 -11.08 2.48
C LEU A 137 11.66 -12.51 3.04
N LEU A 138 10.99 -13.52 2.46
CA LEU A 138 11.21 -14.93 2.79
C LEU A 138 12.66 -15.36 2.54
N SER A 139 13.23 -14.94 1.42
CA SER A 139 14.61 -15.23 1.06
C SER A 139 15.59 -14.63 2.07
N LEU A 140 15.35 -13.40 2.52
CA LEU A 140 16.13 -12.75 3.58
C LEU A 140 15.97 -13.47 4.93
N ALA A 141 14.75 -13.89 5.30
CA ALA A 141 14.50 -14.63 6.53
C ALA A 141 15.26 -15.97 6.58
N LYS A 142 15.33 -16.67 5.42
CA LYS A 142 16.12 -17.90 5.27
C LYS A 142 17.61 -17.61 5.43
N LEU A 143 18.12 -16.55 4.82
CA LEU A 143 19.51 -16.13 4.90
C LEU A 143 19.94 -15.82 6.36
N PHE A 144 19.04 -15.20 7.14
CA PHE A 144 19.26 -14.93 8.56
C PHE A 144 18.97 -16.12 9.49
N ASN A 145 18.53 -17.27 8.97
CA ASN A 145 18.13 -18.45 9.75
C ASN A 145 16.97 -18.19 10.75
N TYR A 146 16.03 -17.32 10.42
CA TYR A 146 14.89 -16.96 11.26
C TYR A 146 13.73 -17.96 11.05
N LYS A 147 13.85 -19.20 11.56
CA LYS A 147 12.94 -20.32 11.30
C LYS A 147 11.44 -20.00 11.54
N ASN A 148 11.10 -19.30 12.62
CA ASN A 148 9.70 -18.96 12.92
C ASN A 148 9.18 -17.90 11.95
N THR A 149 10.00 -16.92 11.61
CA THR A 149 9.68 -15.87 10.63
C THR A 149 9.50 -16.44 9.23
N VAL A 150 10.32 -17.41 8.83
CA VAL A 150 10.17 -18.15 7.57
C VAL A 150 8.78 -18.78 7.47
N LYS A 151 8.29 -19.46 8.53
CA LYS A 151 6.95 -20.07 8.54
C LYS A 151 5.85 -19.02 8.42
N LYS A 152 5.99 -17.89 9.13
CA LYS A 152 5.04 -16.78 9.09
C LYS A 152 4.94 -16.16 7.69
N ILE A 153 6.09 -15.82 7.08
CA ILE A 153 6.11 -15.24 5.73
C ILE A 153 5.57 -16.23 4.70
N GLN A 154 5.90 -17.52 4.83
CA GLN A 154 5.37 -18.54 3.92
C GLN A 154 3.83 -18.62 4.00
N SER A 155 3.23 -18.49 5.19
CA SER A 155 1.77 -18.45 5.33
C SER A 155 1.16 -17.22 4.66
N TRP A 156 1.83 -16.08 4.70
CA TRP A 156 1.40 -14.87 3.99
C TRP A 156 1.45 -15.04 2.47
N ILE A 157 2.53 -15.64 1.95
CA ILE A 157 2.68 -15.92 0.52
C ILE A 157 1.56 -16.83 0.04
N ASN A 158 1.33 -17.96 0.72
CA ASN A 158 0.27 -18.90 0.35
C ASN A 158 -1.10 -18.21 0.31
N LYS A 159 -1.40 -17.38 1.31
CA LYS A 159 -2.61 -16.62 1.39
C LYS A 159 -2.80 -15.63 0.24
N LEU A 160 -1.73 -14.89 -0.12
CA LEU A 160 -1.76 -13.96 -1.25
C LEU A 160 -1.88 -14.70 -2.60
N GLU A 161 -1.24 -15.86 -2.75
CA GLU A 161 -1.38 -16.70 -3.95
C GLU A 161 -2.81 -17.22 -4.11
N ASP A 162 -3.44 -17.67 -3.01
CA ASP A 162 -4.84 -18.10 -3.01
C ASP A 162 -5.79 -16.93 -3.32
N GLY A 163 -5.52 -15.74 -2.77
CA GLY A 163 -6.30 -14.52 -3.05
C GLY A 163 -6.20 -14.08 -4.51
N CYS A 164 -5.03 -14.12 -5.10
CA CYS A 164 -4.81 -13.75 -6.50
C CYS A 164 -5.47 -14.72 -7.52
N GLN A 165 -5.99 -15.86 -7.08
CA GLN A 165 -6.72 -16.82 -7.93
C GLN A 165 -8.24 -16.62 -7.91
N LYS A 166 -8.75 -15.78 -7.01
CA LYS A 166 -10.18 -15.43 -6.89
C LYS A 166 -10.56 -14.33 -7.85
#